data_4a3263144998b415f4a91cad0b627a7a
#
_entry.id   4a3263144998b415f4a91cad0b627a7a
#
_cell.length_a   1.000
_cell.length_b   1.000
_cell.length_c   1.000
_cell.angle_alpha   90.00
_cell.angle_beta   90.00
_cell.angle_gamma   90.00
#
_symmetry.space_group_name_H-M   'P 1'
#
loop_
_entity.id
_entity.type
_entity.pdbx_description
1 polymer ?
#
loop_
_entity_poly.entity_id
_entity_poly.type
_entity_poly.pdbx_seq_one_letter_code
_entity_poly.pdbx_strand_id
1 'polypeptide(L)'
;IIEKLCDRRFGIGGDGLILLETDEKTDFKMVYYNSDGNESTMCGNGGRCLVAFAHFLDIFEDQTTFTAIDGLHEAEINNGIIKIKMIDVDSIKNREGNFELNTGSPHYVTFVEMLNNYKVFENGNKIRNSASYRQEGINVNFVEEISADQIFVRTYERGVEDETFSCGTGATASALVFLKDKNETSVNVKVLGGNLKVYAEQDGENFKNIWLEGPAKQVFKGKINL
;
A
#
# COMPACT_ATOMS: atom_id res chain seq x y z
N ILE A 1 -4.20 11.21 -22.68
CA ILE A 1 -3.00 10.40 -22.96
C ILE A 1 -2.89 9.27 -21.96
N ILE A 2 -2.95 9.54 -20.64
CA ILE A 2 -2.76 8.56 -19.56
C ILE A 2 -3.80 7.43 -19.62
N GLU A 3 -5.09 7.75 -19.74
CA GLU A 3 -6.16 6.77 -19.92
C GLU A 3 -5.87 5.83 -21.11
N LYS A 4 -5.40 6.40 -22.24
CA LYS A 4 -5.05 5.61 -23.41
C LYS A 4 -3.87 4.69 -23.14
N LEU A 5 -2.83 5.16 -22.43
CA LEU A 5 -1.67 4.34 -22.06
C LEU A 5 -2.05 3.21 -21.10
N CYS A 6 -2.93 3.49 -20.15
CA CYS A 6 -3.39 2.54 -19.14
C CYS A 6 -4.46 1.56 -19.67
N ASP A 7 -5.03 1.81 -20.85
CA ASP A 7 -6.01 0.90 -21.44
C ASP A 7 -5.39 -0.46 -21.73
N ARG A 8 -6.02 -1.53 -21.20
CA ARG A 8 -5.49 -2.90 -21.29
C ARG A 8 -5.68 -3.55 -22.67
N ARG A 9 -6.45 -2.94 -23.56
CA ARG A 9 -6.75 -3.46 -24.91
C ARG A 9 -6.14 -2.62 -26.00
N PHE A 10 -6.10 -1.29 -25.82
CA PHE A 10 -5.67 -0.35 -26.87
C PHE A 10 -4.41 0.45 -26.47
N GLY A 11 -3.92 0.29 -25.25
CA GLY A 11 -2.70 0.89 -24.72
C GLY A 11 -1.65 -0.12 -24.30
N ILE A 12 -0.79 0.27 -23.37
CA ILE A 12 0.18 -0.63 -22.72
C ILE A 12 -0.54 -1.49 -21.68
N GLY A 13 -1.49 -0.91 -20.99
CA GLY A 13 -2.23 -1.51 -19.89
C GLY A 13 -1.53 -1.32 -18.55
N GLY A 14 -2.27 -0.86 -17.56
CA GLY A 14 -1.77 -0.66 -16.20
C GLY A 14 -2.83 -0.05 -15.29
N ASP A 15 -2.57 -0.09 -13.98
CA ASP A 15 -3.45 0.52 -12.96
C ASP A 15 -3.18 2.02 -12.82
N GLY A 16 -2.09 2.50 -13.43
CA GLY A 16 -1.69 3.90 -13.46
C GLY A 16 -0.37 4.11 -14.17
N LEU A 17 0.02 5.37 -14.29
CA LEU A 17 1.29 5.82 -14.85
C LEU A 17 2.08 6.54 -13.77
N ILE A 18 3.35 6.18 -13.63
CA ILE A 18 4.27 6.88 -12.74
C ILE A 18 5.37 7.51 -13.58
N LEU A 19 5.55 8.82 -13.40
CA LEU A 19 6.68 9.55 -13.96
C LEU A 19 7.75 9.70 -12.89
N LEU A 20 8.99 9.47 -13.27
CA LEU A 20 10.16 9.83 -12.51
C LEU A 20 10.71 11.15 -13.06
N GLU A 21 10.67 12.18 -12.24
CA GLU A 21 11.15 13.51 -12.59
C GLU A 21 12.36 13.90 -11.73
N THR A 22 13.16 14.85 -12.20
CA THR A 22 14.24 15.43 -11.38
C THR A 22 13.64 16.28 -10.26
N ASP A 23 14.33 16.31 -9.12
CA ASP A 23 14.02 17.16 -7.97
C ASP A 23 15.28 17.90 -7.50
N GLU A 24 15.11 19.13 -6.99
CA GLU A 24 16.22 19.93 -6.45
C GLU A 24 16.58 19.57 -5.00
N LYS A 25 15.70 18.87 -4.28
CA LYS A 25 15.81 18.62 -2.84
C LYS A 25 16.03 17.15 -2.49
N THR A 26 15.62 16.27 -3.36
CA THR A 26 15.69 14.81 -3.18
C THR A 26 16.28 14.17 -4.42
N ASP A 27 16.51 12.86 -4.38
CA ASP A 27 17.13 12.14 -5.50
C ASP A 27 16.25 12.18 -6.76
N PHE A 28 14.91 12.16 -6.58
CA PHE A 28 13.93 12.27 -7.67
C PHE A 28 12.55 12.66 -7.13
N LYS A 29 11.63 12.97 -8.06
CA LYS A 29 10.23 13.24 -7.77
C LYS A 29 9.34 12.21 -8.43
N MET A 30 8.33 11.76 -7.70
CA MET A 30 7.24 10.91 -8.17
C MET A 30 6.06 11.76 -8.61
N VAL A 31 5.59 11.56 -9.85
CA VAL A 31 4.28 12.04 -10.28
C VAL A 31 3.46 10.83 -10.69
N TYR A 32 2.39 10.56 -9.93
CA TYR A 32 1.56 9.39 -10.12
C TYR A 32 0.17 9.76 -10.59
N TYR A 33 -0.27 9.09 -11.63
CA TYR A 33 -1.61 9.20 -12.19
C TYR A 33 -2.32 7.86 -12.13
N ASN A 34 -3.55 7.85 -11.66
CA ASN A 34 -4.44 6.71 -11.80
C ASN A 34 -4.76 6.45 -13.28
N SER A 35 -5.30 5.27 -13.58
CA SER A 35 -5.67 4.89 -14.95
C SER A 35 -6.74 5.79 -15.60
N ASP A 36 -7.49 6.55 -14.80
CA ASP A 36 -8.45 7.56 -15.25
C ASP A 36 -7.82 8.91 -15.64
N GLY A 37 -6.50 9.04 -15.50
CA GLY A 37 -5.74 10.25 -15.83
C GLY A 37 -5.66 11.29 -14.72
N ASN A 38 -6.28 11.06 -13.56
CA ASN A 38 -6.20 11.97 -12.42
C ASN A 38 -4.92 11.72 -11.61
N GLU A 39 -4.22 12.81 -11.23
CA GLU A 39 -3.07 12.74 -10.34
C GLU A 39 -3.50 12.25 -8.95
N SER A 40 -2.67 11.43 -8.32
CA SER A 40 -2.95 10.79 -7.05
C SER A 40 -1.73 10.77 -6.14
N THR A 41 -1.97 10.51 -4.85
CA THR A 41 -0.94 10.35 -3.84
C THR A 41 -0.12 9.07 -4.04
N MET A 42 1.04 9.00 -3.42
CA MET A 42 1.89 7.81 -3.44
C MET A 42 1.12 6.60 -2.87
N CYS A 43 1.13 5.51 -3.61
CA CYS A 43 0.67 4.22 -3.11
C CYS A 43 1.87 3.27 -2.89
N GLY A 44 1.78 2.39 -1.89
CA GLY A 44 2.88 1.51 -1.52
C GLY A 44 3.39 0.62 -2.67
N ASN A 45 2.51 0.18 -3.57
CA ASN A 45 2.89 -0.60 -4.75
C ASN A 45 3.62 0.26 -5.77
N GLY A 46 3.06 1.43 -6.12
CA GLY A 46 3.64 2.37 -7.06
C GLY A 46 4.99 2.92 -6.58
N GLY A 47 5.09 3.27 -5.30
CA GLY A 47 6.35 3.73 -4.70
C GLY A 47 7.46 2.68 -4.81
N ARG A 48 7.18 1.39 -4.51
CA ARG A 48 8.19 0.34 -4.70
C ARG A 48 8.59 0.17 -6.17
N CYS A 49 7.65 0.26 -7.10
CA CYS A 49 7.96 0.21 -8.53
C CYS A 49 8.85 1.38 -8.97
N LEU A 50 8.58 2.59 -8.47
CA LEU A 50 9.38 3.77 -8.79
C LEU A 50 10.80 3.67 -8.21
N VAL A 51 10.93 3.23 -6.95
CA VAL A 51 12.25 3.01 -6.30
C VAL A 51 13.05 1.96 -7.08
N ALA A 52 12.44 0.84 -7.48
CA ALA A 52 13.09 -0.15 -8.32
C ALA A 52 13.51 0.43 -9.69
N PHE A 53 12.70 1.30 -10.27
CA PHE A 53 13.01 1.95 -11.54
C PHE A 53 14.14 2.98 -11.40
N ALA A 54 14.15 3.79 -10.35
CA ALA A 54 15.23 4.74 -10.07
C ALA A 54 16.56 4.02 -9.83
N HIS A 55 16.55 2.93 -9.09
CA HIS A 55 17.73 2.08 -8.90
C HIS A 55 18.21 1.45 -10.22
N PHE A 56 17.29 0.98 -11.08
CA PHE A 56 17.62 0.48 -12.42
C PHE A 56 18.26 1.55 -13.32
N LEU A 57 17.98 2.83 -13.07
CA LEU A 57 18.59 3.97 -13.79
C LEU A 57 19.89 4.47 -13.12
N ASP A 58 20.41 3.75 -12.13
CA ASP A 58 21.63 4.11 -11.36
C ASP A 58 21.54 5.50 -10.69
N ILE A 59 20.33 5.92 -10.24
CA ILE A 59 20.14 7.21 -9.58
C ILE A 59 20.62 7.17 -8.13
N PHE A 60 20.51 6.02 -7.46
CA PHE A 60 20.99 5.79 -6.10
C PHE A 60 21.48 4.34 -5.93
N GLU A 61 22.19 4.04 -4.84
CA GLU A 61 22.70 2.69 -4.54
C GLU A 61 21.73 1.90 -3.62
N ASP A 62 21.72 2.20 -2.31
CA ASP A 62 20.99 1.41 -1.32
C ASP A 62 19.81 2.15 -0.68
N GLN A 63 19.95 3.46 -0.49
CA GLN A 63 18.97 4.32 0.19
C GLN A 63 18.66 5.53 -0.67
N THR A 64 17.42 5.98 -0.61
CA THR A 64 16.96 7.13 -1.39
C THR A 64 15.87 7.90 -0.67
N THR A 65 15.76 9.18 -1.03
CA THR A 65 14.63 10.01 -0.70
C THR A 65 13.99 10.54 -1.98
N PHE A 66 12.68 10.63 -2.00
CA PHE A 66 11.94 11.20 -3.11
C PHE A 66 10.75 12.01 -2.63
N THR A 67 10.32 12.97 -3.43
CA THR A 67 9.10 13.71 -3.18
C THR A 67 7.94 13.17 -4.02
N ALA A 68 6.72 13.22 -3.46
CA ALA A 68 5.47 13.03 -4.19
C ALA A 68 4.50 14.15 -3.80
N ILE A 69 3.30 14.16 -4.35
CA ILE A 69 2.30 15.19 -4.05
C ILE A 69 1.94 15.26 -2.55
N ASP A 70 2.07 14.16 -1.84
CA ASP A 70 1.79 14.00 -0.40
C ASP A 70 3.03 14.22 0.49
N GLY A 71 4.18 14.54 -0.07
CA GLY A 71 5.36 14.96 0.68
C GLY A 71 6.62 14.13 0.42
N LEU A 72 7.51 14.14 1.41
CA LEU A 72 8.80 13.45 1.39
C LEU A 72 8.61 11.98 1.75
N HIS A 73 9.28 11.11 1.00
CA HIS A 73 9.34 9.67 1.22
C HIS A 73 10.78 9.19 1.33
N GLU A 74 11.00 8.19 2.17
CA GLU A 74 12.26 7.49 2.34
C GLU A 74 12.09 6.04 1.87
N ALA A 75 13.09 5.50 1.20
CA ALA A 75 13.10 4.11 0.77
C ALA A 75 14.50 3.49 0.79
N GLU A 76 14.51 2.17 0.90
CA GLU A 76 15.72 1.34 0.87
C GLU A 76 15.51 0.21 -0.14
N ILE A 77 16.59 -0.21 -0.79
CA ILE A 77 16.61 -1.40 -1.64
C ILE A 77 17.74 -2.33 -1.21
N ASN A 78 17.44 -3.61 -1.06
CA ASN A 78 18.43 -4.63 -0.78
C ASN A 78 18.07 -5.92 -1.53
N ASN A 79 18.97 -6.39 -2.40
CA ASN A 79 18.76 -7.59 -3.23
C ASN A 79 17.42 -7.61 -3.98
N GLY A 80 16.98 -6.45 -4.48
CA GLY A 80 15.72 -6.31 -5.22
C GLY A 80 14.45 -6.28 -4.35
N ILE A 81 14.60 -6.30 -3.04
CA ILE A 81 13.52 -6.08 -2.07
C ILE A 81 13.54 -4.62 -1.64
N ILE A 82 12.40 -3.97 -1.71
CA ILE A 82 12.26 -2.55 -1.43
C ILE A 82 11.50 -2.35 -0.14
N LYS A 83 12.00 -1.47 0.72
CA LYS A 83 11.29 -0.93 1.87
C LYS A 83 10.92 0.51 1.60
N ILE A 84 9.69 0.88 1.90
CA ILE A 84 9.23 2.28 1.89
C ILE A 84 8.78 2.64 3.29
N LYS A 85 9.24 3.78 3.77
CA LYS A 85 8.79 4.34 5.04
C LYS A 85 7.36 4.82 4.91
N MET A 86 6.53 4.36 5.83
CA MET A 86 5.14 4.75 5.97
C MET A 86 5.01 5.86 7.01
N ILE A 87 3.89 6.57 7.02
CA ILE A 87 3.59 7.55 8.05
C ILE A 87 3.44 6.88 9.41
N ASP A 88 3.83 7.57 10.47
CA ASP A 88 3.56 7.15 11.84
C ASP A 88 2.06 7.14 12.13
N VAL A 89 1.63 6.29 13.07
CA VAL A 89 0.23 6.14 13.43
C VAL A 89 0.04 6.45 14.90
N ASP A 90 -0.70 7.51 15.21
CA ASP A 90 -0.88 8.02 16.56
C ASP A 90 -1.93 7.24 17.37
N SER A 91 -2.84 6.53 16.74
CA SER A 91 -3.87 5.76 17.43
C SER A 91 -4.55 4.70 16.58
N ILE A 92 -4.95 3.62 17.23
CA ILE A 92 -5.83 2.59 16.69
C ILE A 92 -7.12 2.60 17.50
N LYS A 93 -8.24 2.97 16.87
CA LYS A 93 -9.55 2.96 17.52
C LYS A 93 -10.13 1.55 17.47
N ASN A 94 -10.48 0.99 18.64
CA ASN A 94 -11.19 -0.28 18.74
C ASN A 94 -12.70 -0.02 18.87
N ARG A 95 -13.48 -0.66 18.01
CA ARG A 95 -14.94 -0.63 18.02
C ARG A 95 -15.48 -2.07 18.04
N GLU A 96 -15.64 -2.61 19.23
CA GLU A 96 -16.22 -3.95 19.43
C GLU A 96 -15.47 -5.06 18.67
N GLY A 97 -14.12 -5.02 18.72
CA GLY A 97 -13.25 -6.00 18.05
C GLY A 97 -12.95 -5.68 16.59
N ASN A 98 -13.44 -4.57 16.05
CA ASN A 98 -13.05 -4.02 14.77
C ASN A 98 -12.20 -2.76 14.99
N PHE A 99 -11.27 -2.49 14.10
CA PHE A 99 -10.28 -1.46 14.32
C PHE A 99 -10.32 -0.42 13.19
N GLU A 100 -10.15 0.85 13.57
CA GLU A 100 -10.03 1.96 12.62
C GLU A 100 -8.71 2.69 12.86
N LEU A 101 -7.96 2.94 11.79
CA LEU A 101 -6.71 3.71 11.80
C LEU A 101 -6.44 4.33 10.44
N ASN A 102 -5.47 5.25 10.40
CA ASN A 102 -5.04 5.90 9.17
C ASN A 102 -3.53 5.65 8.95
N THR A 103 -3.18 5.03 7.84
CA THR A 103 -1.80 4.76 7.40
C THR A 103 -1.45 5.50 6.10
N GLY A 104 -2.01 6.71 5.91
CA GLY A 104 -2.03 7.49 4.67
C GLY A 104 -3.38 7.42 3.95
N SER A 105 -4.23 6.50 4.36
CA SER A 105 -5.63 6.35 3.97
C SER A 105 -6.40 5.76 5.15
N PRO A 106 -7.71 6.03 5.29
CA PRO A 106 -8.51 5.43 6.36
C PRO A 106 -8.77 3.94 6.11
N HIS A 107 -8.56 3.15 7.15
CA HIS A 107 -8.72 1.69 7.13
C HIS A 107 -9.63 1.20 8.26
N TYR A 108 -10.53 0.30 7.90
CA TYR A 108 -11.25 -0.59 8.78
C TYR A 108 -10.59 -1.96 8.71
N VAL A 109 -10.26 -2.54 9.87
CA VAL A 109 -9.60 -3.85 9.98
C VAL A 109 -10.45 -4.75 10.85
N THR A 110 -10.76 -5.94 10.37
CA THR A 110 -11.51 -6.96 11.10
C THR A 110 -10.90 -8.34 10.91
N PHE A 111 -10.79 -9.11 12.00
CA PHE A 111 -10.32 -10.48 11.95
C PHE A 111 -11.46 -11.44 11.61
N VAL A 112 -11.19 -12.38 10.73
CA VAL A 112 -12.15 -13.37 10.28
C VAL A 112 -11.48 -14.74 10.13
N GLU A 113 -12.27 -15.80 10.14
CA GLU A 113 -11.79 -17.15 9.87
C GLU A 113 -12.04 -17.53 8.40
N MET A 114 -11.25 -18.47 7.88
CA MET A 114 -11.37 -19.03 6.52
C MET A 114 -11.39 -17.96 5.42
N LEU A 115 -10.46 -16.99 5.51
CA LEU A 115 -10.40 -15.84 4.63
C LEU A 115 -10.30 -16.19 3.13
N ASN A 116 -9.72 -17.36 2.78
CA ASN A 116 -9.68 -17.84 1.40
C ASN A 116 -11.07 -17.93 0.75
N ASN A 117 -12.09 -18.31 1.53
CA ASN A 117 -13.48 -18.49 1.06
C ASN A 117 -14.40 -17.32 1.47
N TYR A 118 -13.83 -16.27 2.07
CA TYR A 118 -14.61 -15.17 2.60
C TYR A 118 -15.13 -14.28 1.46
N LYS A 119 -16.34 -13.79 1.60
CA LYS A 119 -17.01 -12.92 0.62
C LYS A 119 -16.58 -11.47 0.80
N VAL A 120 -15.34 -11.18 0.37
CA VAL A 120 -14.71 -9.86 0.58
C VAL A 120 -15.50 -8.76 -0.12
N PHE A 121 -15.91 -8.96 -1.37
CA PHE A 121 -16.68 -7.96 -2.11
C PHE A 121 -17.98 -7.60 -1.41
N GLU A 122 -18.81 -8.59 -1.08
CA GLU A 122 -20.13 -8.33 -0.50
C GLU A 122 -20.03 -7.68 0.89
N ASN A 123 -19.15 -8.19 1.73
CA ASN A 123 -18.98 -7.67 3.09
C ASN A 123 -18.25 -6.33 3.12
N GLY A 124 -17.24 -6.16 2.27
CA GLY A 124 -16.52 -4.90 2.11
C GLY A 124 -17.41 -3.79 1.61
N ASN A 125 -18.18 -4.05 0.57
CA ASN A 125 -19.17 -3.12 0.03
C ASN A 125 -20.21 -2.70 1.09
N LYS A 126 -20.71 -3.66 1.87
CA LYS A 126 -21.68 -3.39 2.95
C LYS A 126 -21.10 -2.46 4.02
N ILE A 127 -19.85 -2.70 4.46
CA ILE A 127 -19.18 -1.86 5.46
C ILE A 127 -18.90 -0.48 4.87
N ARG A 128 -18.26 -0.42 3.69
CA ARG A 128 -17.89 0.80 2.97
C ARG A 128 -19.07 1.75 2.78
N ASN A 129 -20.25 1.22 2.48
CA ASN A 129 -21.48 1.97 2.21
C ASN A 129 -22.40 2.10 3.43
N SER A 130 -21.98 1.67 4.61
CA SER A 130 -22.72 1.86 5.85
C SER A 130 -22.88 3.34 6.21
N ALA A 131 -23.79 3.65 7.11
CA ALA A 131 -24.06 5.02 7.55
C ALA A 131 -22.80 5.73 8.10
N SER A 132 -21.89 4.98 8.70
CA SER A 132 -20.65 5.51 9.29
C SER A 132 -19.60 5.90 8.24
N TYR A 133 -19.57 5.24 7.07
CA TYR A 133 -18.46 5.40 6.13
C TYR A 133 -18.86 5.86 4.73
N ARG A 134 -20.15 5.88 4.39
CA ARG A 134 -20.61 6.17 3.02
C ARG A 134 -20.18 7.53 2.46
N GLN A 135 -19.98 8.54 3.31
CA GLN A 135 -19.62 9.90 2.86
C GLN A 135 -18.14 9.99 2.50
N GLU A 136 -17.25 9.65 3.42
CA GLU A 136 -15.79 9.80 3.26
C GLU A 136 -15.15 8.55 2.68
N GLY A 137 -15.79 7.41 2.90
CA GLY A 137 -15.30 6.10 2.51
C GLY A 137 -14.19 5.58 3.42
N ILE A 138 -14.02 4.26 3.39
CA ILE A 138 -12.98 3.58 4.14
C ILE A 138 -12.53 2.34 3.36
N ASN A 139 -11.26 2.01 3.39
CA ASN A 139 -10.75 0.72 2.92
C ASN A 139 -11.10 -0.35 3.96
N VAL A 140 -11.61 -1.49 3.53
CA VAL A 140 -12.02 -2.57 4.43
C VAL A 140 -11.07 -3.74 4.29
N ASN A 141 -10.36 -4.07 5.37
CA ASN A 141 -9.37 -5.14 5.40
C ASN A 141 -9.88 -6.29 6.26
N PHE A 142 -9.98 -7.46 5.65
CA PHE A 142 -10.28 -8.72 6.32
C PHE A 142 -8.96 -9.46 6.58
N VAL A 143 -8.74 -9.89 7.81
CA VAL A 143 -7.48 -10.44 8.28
C VAL A 143 -7.70 -11.84 8.87
N GLU A 144 -6.87 -12.78 8.48
CA GLU A 144 -6.76 -14.10 9.10
C GLU A 144 -5.36 -14.28 9.67
N GLU A 145 -5.26 -14.65 10.95
CA GLU A 145 -3.99 -15.03 11.57
C GLU A 145 -3.58 -16.42 11.07
N ILE A 146 -2.41 -16.52 10.42
CA ILE A 146 -1.86 -17.80 9.94
C ILE A 146 -0.92 -18.41 10.97
N SER A 147 -0.07 -17.58 11.57
CA SER A 147 0.88 -17.96 12.61
C SER A 147 1.21 -16.78 13.52
N ALA A 148 2.06 -16.97 14.51
CA ALA A 148 2.48 -15.91 15.42
C ALA A 148 3.19 -14.74 14.71
N ASP A 149 3.73 -14.94 13.51
CA ASP A 149 4.50 -13.98 12.73
C ASP A 149 3.93 -13.71 11.33
N GLN A 150 2.74 -14.26 11.02
CA GLN A 150 2.15 -14.14 9.68
C GLN A 150 0.63 -13.95 9.72
N ILE A 151 0.16 -13.00 8.92
CA ILE A 151 -1.26 -12.76 8.64
C ILE A 151 -1.55 -12.88 7.15
N PHE A 152 -2.81 -13.20 6.81
CA PHE A 152 -3.35 -13.09 5.46
C PHE A 152 -4.35 -11.94 5.42
N VAL A 153 -4.22 -11.06 4.43
CA VAL A 153 -5.05 -9.85 4.29
C VAL A 153 -5.69 -9.82 2.92
N ARG A 154 -7.00 -9.56 2.89
CA ARG A 154 -7.76 -9.28 1.67
C ARG A 154 -8.50 -7.96 1.86
N THR A 155 -8.41 -7.06 0.87
CA THR A 155 -8.89 -5.67 0.99
C THR A 155 -9.92 -5.34 -0.07
N TYR A 156 -11.07 -4.81 0.38
CA TYR A 156 -12.01 -4.05 -0.46
C TYR A 156 -11.55 -2.59 -0.43
N GLU A 157 -11.15 -2.05 -1.57
CA GLU A 157 -10.45 -0.78 -1.64
C GLU A 157 -11.39 0.38 -2.03
N ARG A 158 -11.36 1.44 -1.23
CA ARG A 158 -12.06 2.69 -1.48
C ARG A 158 -11.55 3.35 -2.76
N GLY A 159 -12.47 3.76 -3.63
CA GLY A 159 -12.12 4.39 -4.91
C GLY A 159 -11.99 3.40 -6.05
N VAL A 160 -11.58 2.15 -5.77
CA VAL A 160 -11.68 1.03 -6.70
C VAL A 160 -13.07 0.40 -6.61
N GLU A 161 -13.62 0.39 -5.39
CA GLU A 161 -14.94 -0.18 -5.03
C GLU A 161 -15.03 -1.67 -5.39
N ASP A 162 -13.90 -2.37 -5.23
CA ASP A 162 -13.76 -3.81 -5.46
C ASP A 162 -12.62 -4.37 -4.60
N GLU A 163 -12.48 -5.69 -4.59
CA GLU A 163 -11.33 -6.36 -4.01
C GLU A 163 -10.08 -6.17 -4.88
N THR A 164 -8.97 -5.76 -4.28
CA THR A 164 -7.69 -5.59 -4.97
C THR A 164 -6.69 -6.70 -4.62
N PHE A 165 -5.73 -6.95 -5.50
CA PHE A 165 -4.68 -7.93 -5.25
C PHE A 165 -3.74 -7.54 -4.11
N SER A 166 -3.56 -6.24 -3.85
CA SER A 166 -2.68 -5.74 -2.80
C SER A 166 -2.93 -4.26 -2.56
N CYS A 167 -3.27 -3.90 -1.32
CA CYS A 167 -3.32 -2.53 -0.82
C CYS A 167 -2.18 -2.35 0.19
N GLY A 168 -1.17 -1.53 -0.13
CA GLY A 168 0.01 -1.35 0.72
C GLY A 168 -0.33 -0.72 2.07
N THR A 169 -1.14 0.33 2.08
CA THR A 169 -1.62 0.98 3.32
C THR A 169 -2.52 0.05 4.12
N GLY A 170 -3.34 -0.78 3.45
CA GLY A 170 -4.19 -1.79 4.09
C GLY A 170 -3.40 -2.93 4.73
N ALA A 171 -2.35 -3.41 4.07
CA ALA A 171 -1.42 -4.38 4.63
C ALA A 171 -0.71 -3.82 5.87
N THR A 172 -0.27 -2.55 5.81
CA THR A 172 0.33 -1.83 6.94
C THR A 172 -0.68 -1.70 8.09
N ALA A 173 -1.90 -1.22 7.82
CA ALA A 173 -2.93 -1.06 8.85
C ALA A 173 -3.25 -2.39 9.56
N SER A 174 -3.40 -3.48 8.78
CA SER A 174 -3.65 -4.83 9.30
C SER A 174 -2.49 -5.34 10.16
N ALA A 175 -1.26 -5.09 9.73
CA ALA A 175 -0.06 -5.43 10.47
C ALA A 175 0.03 -4.71 11.83
N LEU A 176 -0.25 -3.40 11.86
CA LEU A 176 -0.22 -2.63 13.10
C LEU A 176 -1.28 -3.12 14.11
N VAL A 177 -2.49 -3.44 13.63
CA VAL A 177 -3.52 -4.02 14.49
C VAL A 177 -3.08 -5.39 15.04
N PHE A 178 -2.44 -6.23 14.21
CA PHE A 178 -1.92 -7.52 14.64
C PHE A 178 -0.78 -7.41 15.65
N LEU A 179 0.12 -6.42 15.45
CA LEU A 179 1.26 -6.17 16.34
C LEU A 179 0.87 -5.47 17.65
N LYS A 180 -0.32 -4.85 17.70
CA LYS A 180 -0.78 -4.15 18.89
C LYS A 180 -0.75 -5.07 20.11
N ASP A 181 -0.12 -4.57 21.18
CA ASP A 181 0.03 -5.28 22.45
C ASP A 181 0.90 -6.58 22.35
N LYS A 182 1.69 -6.72 21.27
CA LYS A 182 2.69 -7.79 21.10
C LYS A 182 4.10 -7.23 21.28
N ASN A 183 5.07 -8.11 21.51
CA ASN A 183 6.49 -7.72 21.61
C ASN A 183 7.23 -7.76 20.27
N GLU A 184 6.58 -8.25 19.24
CA GLU A 184 7.11 -8.36 17.88
C GLU A 184 7.13 -6.98 17.21
N THR A 185 8.22 -6.70 16.50
CA THR A 185 8.41 -5.46 15.73
C THR A 185 8.20 -5.64 14.24
N SER A 186 7.79 -6.82 13.80
CA SER A 186 7.51 -7.09 12.39
C SER A 186 6.55 -8.26 12.20
N VAL A 187 5.83 -8.25 11.08
CA VAL A 187 4.93 -9.33 10.68
C VAL A 187 4.96 -9.54 9.17
N ASN A 188 4.90 -10.80 8.76
CA ASN A 188 4.75 -11.19 7.36
C ASN A 188 3.28 -11.06 6.96
N VAL A 189 3.01 -10.38 5.85
CA VAL A 189 1.67 -10.13 5.34
C VAL A 189 1.50 -10.80 4.00
N LYS A 190 0.73 -11.89 3.96
CA LYS A 190 0.29 -12.50 2.71
C LYS A 190 -0.88 -11.70 2.16
N VAL A 191 -0.86 -11.37 0.88
CA VAL A 191 -1.96 -10.79 0.12
C VAL A 191 -2.21 -11.61 -1.14
N LEU A 192 -3.29 -11.37 -1.88
CA LEU A 192 -3.54 -12.08 -3.14
C LEU A 192 -2.42 -11.89 -4.16
N GLY A 193 -1.81 -10.70 -4.20
CA GLY A 193 -0.74 -10.32 -5.12
C GLY A 193 0.65 -10.81 -4.71
N GLY A 194 0.83 -11.41 -3.52
CA GLY A 194 2.14 -11.88 -3.07
C GLY A 194 2.37 -11.76 -1.57
N ASN A 195 3.62 -11.56 -1.19
CA ASN A 195 4.02 -11.43 0.22
C ASN A 195 4.68 -10.08 0.44
N LEU A 196 4.31 -9.47 1.54
CA LEU A 196 4.85 -8.23 2.06
C LEU A 196 5.37 -8.48 3.47
N LYS A 197 6.14 -7.55 4.00
CA LYS A 197 6.51 -7.52 5.42
C LYS A 197 6.36 -6.11 5.94
N VAL A 198 5.84 -5.97 7.13
CA VAL A 198 5.69 -4.69 7.81
C VAL A 198 6.54 -4.72 9.07
N TYR A 199 7.27 -3.65 9.28
CA TYR A 199 8.04 -3.38 10.49
C TYR A 199 7.45 -2.16 11.16
N ALA A 200 7.38 -2.16 12.48
CA ALA A 200 6.91 -1.02 13.26
C ALA A 200 7.44 -1.09 14.69
N GLU A 201 7.65 0.06 15.28
CA GLU A 201 7.99 0.23 16.69
C GLU A 201 6.75 0.75 17.43
N GLN A 202 6.28 0.00 18.44
CA GLN A 202 5.18 0.45 19.28
C GLN A 202 5.71 1.32 20.43
N ASP A 203 5.09 2.50 20.60
CA ASP A 203 5.35 3.45 21.68
C ASP A 203 4.01 3.83 22.35
N GLY A 204 3.62 3.06 23.35
CA GLY A 204 2.30 3.15 23.97
C GLY A 204 1.17 2.79 22.99
N GLU A 205 0.28 3.73 22.73
CA GLU A 205 -0.81 3.55 21.74
C GLU A 205 -0.37 3.88 20.29
N ASN A 206 0.84 4.41 20.12
CA ASN A 206 1.35 4.90 18.85
C ASN A 206 2.23 3.85 18.17
N PHE A 207 2.35 3.95 16.85
CA PHE A 207 3.35 3.22 16.08
C PHE A 207 4.22 4.19 15.30
N LYS A 208 5.52 3.99 15.37
CA LYS A 208 6.57 4.79 14.72
C LYS A 208 7.49 3.90 13.90
N ASN A 209 8.35 4.54 13.11
CA ASN A 209 9.35 3.81 12.32
C ASN A 209 8.70 2.70 11.47
N ILE A 210 7.56 3.00 10.86
CA ILE A 210 6.78 2.02 10.11
C ILE A 210 7.39 1.86 8.71
N TRP A 211 7.68 0.62 8.32
CA TRP A 211 8.21 0.30 7.02
C TRP A 211 7.41 -0.82 6.35
N LEU A 212 7.08 -0.60 5.07
CA LEU A 212 6.46 -1.61 4.21
C LEU A 212 7.51 -2.17 3.25
N GLU A 213 7.79 -3.47 3.39
CA GLU A 213 8.73 -4.20 2.55
C GLU A 213 8.00 -5.09 1.55
N GLY A 214 8.51 -5.13 0.32
CA GLY A 214 8.01 -6.05 -0.68
C GLY A 214 8.82 -5.96 -1.99
N PRO A 215 8.62 -6.94 -2.89
CA PRO A 215 9.28 -6.94 -4.18
C PRO A 215 8.67 -5.89 -5.13
N ALA A 216 9.47 -5.45 -6.09
CA ALA A 216 9.00 -4.88 -7.34
C ALA A 216 9.79 -5.49 -8.48
N LYS A 217 9.10 -5.89 -9.54
CA LYS A 217 9.72 -6.59 -10.68
C LYS A 217 9.49 -5.82 -11.96
N GLN A 218 10.58 -5.47 -12.64
CA GLN A 218 10.50 -4.94 -13.99
C GLN A 218 10.01 -6.04 -14.94
N VAL A 219 8.90 -5.80 -15.62
CA VAL A 219 8.26 -6.78 -16.51
C VAL A 219 8.81 -6.66 -17.92
N PHE A 220 8.93 -5.45 -18.45
CA PHE A 220 9.50 -5.17 -19.76
C PHE A 220 10.00 -3.72 -19.86
N LYS A 221 10.70 -3.41 -20.95
CA LYS A 221 11.13 -2.08 -21.36
C LYS A 221 10.77 -1.86 -22.81
N GLY A 222 10.29 -0.66 -23.15
CA GLY A 222 9.86 -0.34 -24.51
C GLY A 222 9.87 1.15 -24.81
N LYS A 223 9.44 1.49 -26.02
CA LYS A 223 9.16 2.86 -26.49
C LYS A 223 7.76 2.88 -27.07
N ILE A 224 7.05 3.97 -26.85
CA ILE A 224 5.73 4.21 -27.41
C ILE A 224 5.69 5.57 -28.10
N ASN A 225 5.03 5.65 -29.24
CA ASN A 225 4.73 6.92 -29.93
C ASN A 225 3.34 7.39 -29.43
N LEU A 226 3.29 8.59 -28.91
CA LEU A 226 2.09 9.22 -28.38
C LEU A 226 1.31 9.97 -29.44
#